data_463dcd3f1355591dbf61d2a4b5b29a99
#
_entry.id   463dcd3f1355591dbf61d2a4b5b29a99
#
_cell.length_a   1.000
_cell.length_b   1.000
_cell.length_c   1.000
_cell.angle_alpha   90.00
_cell.angle_beta   90.00
_cell.angle_gamma   90.00
#
_symmetry.space_group_name_H-M   'P 1'
#
loop_
_entity.id
_entity.type
_entity.pdbx_description
1 polymer ?
#
loop_
_entity_poly.entity_id
_entity_poly.type
_entity_poly.pdbx_seq_one_letter_code
_entity_poly.pdbx_strand_id
1 'polypeptide(L)'
;MATKPEKDKTPAAEEKKPAAKVGGAEEAQAITINAQFIKDLSFEAPAAPGIFSLMQESPPDINVNINVNANPLQDKVFEVIIEFQAECKVKEQVAFILELEYAGVFTLNVPDEHLQPVLLIECPRLLFPFARNILADVSRDGGFPPLMLGPVDFAAMFQAQLQEQQKTQTGDGATTAPLSG
;
A
#
# COMPACT_ATOMS: atom_id res chain seq x y z
N MET A 1 -44.16 -54.24 -46.64
CA MET A 1 -43.18 -53.66 -47.56
C MET A 1 -42.65 -52.43 -46.85
N ALA A 2 -41.66 -52.51 -46.06
CA ALA A 2 -40.24 -52.48 -46.31
C ALA A 2 -39.80 -51.24 -47.07
N THR A 3 -39.20 -50.29 -46.41
CA THR A 3 -37.87 -49.80 -46.77
C THR A 3 -37.40 -48.79 -45.75
N LYS A 4 -36.28 -49.13 -45.21
CA LYS A 4 -35.39 -48.33 -44.34
C LYS A 4 -34.51 -47.48 -45.25
N PRO A 5 -34.15 -46.23 -44.93
CA PRO A 5 -32.84 -45.71 -45.29
C PRO A 5 -32.00 -45.34 -44.07
N GLU A 6 -30.91 -45.89 -44.06
CA GLU A 6 -29.48 -45.46 -44.04
C GLU A 6 -29.06 -44.30 -43.15
N LYS A 7 -28.15 -44.66 -42.23
CA LYS A 7 -27.39 -43.78 -41.35
C LYS A 7 -26.39 -42.99 -42.19
N ASP A 8 -26.48 -41.70 -42.14
CA ASP A 8 -25.36 -40.83 -42.52
C ASP A 8 -24.60 -40.38 -41.25
N LYS A 9 -23.33 -40.78 -41.19
CA LYS A 9 -22.35 -40.41 -40.17
C LYS A 9 -21.64 -39.16 -40.63
N THR A 10 -21.94 -38.03 -40.03
CA THR A 10 -21.07 -36.85 -40.11
C THR A 10 -20.04 -36.87 -38.96
N PRO A 11 -18.75 -36.79 -39.25
CA PRO A 11 -17.74 -36.74 -38.22
C PRO A 11 -17.67 -35.33 -37.58
N ALA A 12 -17.73 -35.32 -36.26
CA ALA A 12 -17.50 -34.15 -35.45
C ALA A 12 -16.08 -33.60 -35.69
N ALA A 13 -16.00 -32.37 -36.16
CA ALA A 13 -14.76 -31.61 -36.20
C ALA A 13 -14.39 -31.18 -34.79
N GLU A 14 -13.31 -31.73 -34.25
CA GLU A 14 -12.63 -31.22 -33.09
C GLU A 14 -12.07 -29.84 -33.40
N GLU A 15 -12.68 -28.78 -32.89
CA GLU A 15 -12.07 -27.46 -32.80
C GLU A 15 -10.93 -27.48 -31.80
N LYS A 16 -9.70 -27.61 -32.30
CA LYS A 16 -8.49 -27.30 -31.57
C LYS A 16 -8.45 -25.79 -31.25
N LYS A 17 -8.79 -25.42 -30.02
CA LYS A 17 -8.45 -24.14 -29.43
C LYS A 17 -6.94 -23.92 -29.55
N PRO A 18 -6.47 -22.81 -30.15
CA PRO A 18 -5.04 -22.52 -30.11
C PRO A 18 -4.65 -22.15 -28.69
N ALA A 19 -3.86 -22.99 -28.05
CA ALA A 19 -3.11 -22.62 -26.85
C ALA A 19 -2.16 -21.50 -27.23
N ALA A 20 -2.43 -20.29 -26.78
CA ALA A 20 -1.48 -19.19 -26.86
C ALA A 20 -0.23 -19.57 -26.06
N LYS A 21 0.81 -19.99 -26.78
CA LYS A 21 2.17 -20.04 -26.22
C LYS A 21 2.59 -18.59 -25.97
N VAL A 22 2.50 -18.13 -24.73
CA VAL A 22 3.27 -16.98 -24.24
C VAL A 22 4.70 -17.46 -24.08
N GLY A 23 5.42 -17.51 -25.18
CA GLY A 23 6.85 -17.68 -25.24
C GLY A 23 7.46 -16.31 -25.51
N GLY A 24 7.61 -15.50 -24.49
CA GLY A 24 8.51 -14.36 -24.47
C GLY A 24 9.64 -14.71 -23.52
N ALA A 25 10.88 -14.45 -23.92
CA ALA A 25 12.02 -14.46 -23.04
C ALA A 25 11.62 -13.71 -21.76
N GLU A 26 11.85 -14.31 -20.58
CA GLU A 26 11.72 -13.63 -19.29
C GLU A 26 12.77 -12.52 -19.28
N GLU A 27 12.41 -11.35 -19.80
CA GLU A 27 13.06 -10.12 -19.37
C GLU A 27 12.75 -10.04 -17.87
N ALA A 28 13.78 -10.21 -17.04
CA ALA A 28 13.65 -10.18 -15.60
C ALA A 28 12.91 -8.88 -15.23
N GLN A 29 11.69 -9.00 -14.73
CA GLN A 29 10.89 -7.83 -14.36
C GLN A 29 11.66 -7.00 -13.35
N ALA A 30 11.75 -5.68 -13.57
CA ALA A 30 12.48 -4.78 -12.69
C ALA A 30 11.92 -4.83 -11.25
N ILE A 31 10.60 -5.00 -11.10
CA ILE A 31 9.88 -5.11 -9.83
C ILE A 31 8.97 -6.32 -9.88
N THR A 32 9.12 -7.24 -8.95
CA THR A 32 8.22 -8.38 -8.76
C THR A 32 7.63 -8.34 -7.36
N ILE A 33 6.30 -8.42 -7.25
CA ILE A 33 5.61 -8.51 -5.96
C ILE A 33 5.50 -9.99 -5.59
N ASN A 34 6.19 -10.41 -4.52
CA ASN A 34 6.18 -11.80 -4.05
C ASN A 34 4.99 -12.06 -3.11
N ALA A 35 4.68 -11.10 -2.24
CA ALA A 35 3.58 -11.18 -1.29
C ALA A 35 3.08 -9.78 -0.89
N GLN A 36 1.83 -9.71 -0.46
CA GLN A 36 1.24 -8.53 0.19
C GLN A 36 0.41 -9.00 1.38
N PHE A 37 0.46 -8.28 2.49
CA PHE A 37 -0.24 -8.67 3.70
C PHE A 37 -0.44 -7.50 4.68
N ILE A 38 -1.42 -7.64 5.56
CA ILE A 38 -1.56 -6.78 6.74
C ILE A 38 -0.54 -7.26 7.77
N LYS A 39 0.34 -6.38 8.20
CA LYS A 39 1.35 -6.66 9.23
C LYS A 39 0.82 -6.32 10.62
N ASP A 40 0.13 -5.19 10.72
CA ASP A 40 -0.59 -4.77 11.92
C ASP A 40 -1.85 -4.00 11.54
N LEU A 41 -2.90 -4.14 12.35
CA LEU A 41 -4.16 -3.43 12.19
C LEU A 41 -4.83 -3.25 13.54
N SER A 42 -5.07 -2.00 13.93
CA SER A 42 -5.86 -1.66 15.09
C SER A 42 -6.98 -0.68 14.77
N PHE A 43 -8.12 -0.82 15.41
CA PHE A 43 -9.25 0.10 15.34
C PHE A 43 -9.88 0.26 16.71
N GLU A 44 -9.96 1.50 17.18
CA GLU A 44 -10.52 1.85 18.48
C GLU A 44 -11.57 2.95 18.32
N ALA A 45 -12.71 2.79 18.97
CA ALA A 45 -13.79 3.80 19.02
C ALA A 45 -14.18 4.11 20.48
N PRO A 46 -13.32 4.84 21.22
CA PRO A 46 -13.44 4.97 22.68
C PRO A 46 -14.71 5.71 23.12
N ALA A 47 -15.27 6.60 22.30
CA ALA A 47 -16.46 7.37 22.61
C ALA A 47 -17.77 6.77 22.06
N ALA A 48 -17.72 5.57 21.45
CA ALA A 48 -18.91 4.86 21.02
C ALA A 48 -19.70 4.33 22.23
N PRO A 49 -21.08 4.30 22.17
CA PRO A 49 -21.93 4.71 21.05
C PRO A 49 -22.29 6.22 21.05
N GLY A 50 -21.95 6.98 22.07
CA GLY A 50 -22.34 8.38 22.24
C GLY A 50 -21.90 9.31 21.12
N ILE A 51 -20.73 9.01 20.52
CA ILE A 51 -20.14 9.81 19.45
C ILE A 51 -21.02 9.90 18.20
N PHE A 52 -21.82 8.88 17.91
CA PHE A 52 -22.68 8.88 16.72
C PHE A 52 -23.75 9.97 16.74
N SER A 53 -24.27 10.31 17.92
CA SER A 53 -25.19 11.45 18.06
C SER A 53 -24.46 12.77 17.85
N LEU A 54 -23.25 12.91 18.38
CA LEU A 54 -22.45 14.12 18.25
C LEU A 54 -22.02 14.38 16.80
N MET A 55 -21.78 13.34 16.02
CA MET A 55 -21.46 13.43 14.58
C MET A 55 -22.61 13.98 13.73
N GLN A 56 -23.85 13.85 14.18
CA GLN A 56 -25.00 14.46 13.51
C GLN A 56 -25.05 15.98 13.72
N GLU A 57 -24.47 16.47 14.80
CA GLU A 57 -24.47 17.89 15.15
C GLU A 57 -23.24 18.64 14.63
N SER A 58 -22.13 17.95 14.47
CA SER A 58 -20.83 18.57 14.13
C SER A 58 -20.04 17.69 13.17
N PRO A 59 -19.41 18.29 12.14
CA PRO A 59 -18.57 17.53 11.21
C PRO A 59 -17.33 16.96 11.93
N PRO A 60 -16.87 15.77 11.52
CA PRO A 60 -15.63 15.20 12.02
C PRO A 60 -14.40 15.92 11.44
N ASP A 61 -13.35 16.01 12.23
CA ASP A 61 -12.00 16.38 11.83
C ASP A 61 -11.15 15.12 11.78
N ILE A 62 -10.48 14.86 10.64
CA ILE A 62 -9.70 13.65 10.42
C ILE A 62 -8.27 14.05 10.11
N ASN A 63 -7.35 13.59 10.95
CA ASN A 63 -5.92 13.71 10.74
C ASN A 63 -5.35 12.35 10.33
N VAL A 64 -4.55 12.30 9.25
CA VAL A 64 -3.94 11.07 8.75
C VAL A 64 -2.45 11.30 8.55
N ASN A 65 -1.64 10.50 9.23
CA ASN A 65 -0.21 10.41 9.01
C ASN A 65 0.10 9.16 8.19
N ILE A 66 1.01 9.29 7.23
CA ILE A 66 1.47 8.20 6.37
C ILE A 66 2.99 8.18 6.42
N ASN A 67 3.55 7.00 6.64
CA ASN A 67 4.99 6.76 6.60
C ASN A 67 5.32 5.55 5.72
N VAL A 68 6.53 5.50 5.17
CA VAL A 68 7.00 4.38 4.34
C VAL A 68 8.36 3.93 4.85
N ASN A 69 8.46 2.64 5.15
CA ASN A 69 9.69 1.97 5.56
C ASN A 69 10.05 0.85 4.60
N ALA A 70 11.36 0.62 4.41
CA ALA A 70 11.86 -0.48 3.57
C ALA A 70 12.99 -1.20 4.30
N ASN A 71 12.88 -2.51 4.41
CA ASN A 71 13.82 -3.38 5.09
C ASN A 71 14.38 -4.43 4.12
N PRO A 72 15.72 -4.61 4.03
CA PRO A 72 16.28 -5.70 3.28
C PRO A 72 16.00 -7.03 4.00
N LEU A 73 15.54 -8.06 3.28
CA LEU A 73 15.35 -9.42 3.79
C LEU A 73 16.46 -10.35 3.36
N GLN A 74 16.83 -10.29 2.10
CA GLN A 74 17.94 -11.04 1.48
C GLN A 74 18.39 -10.34 0.21
N ASP A 75 19.35 -10.92 -0.52
CA ASP A 75 19.83 -10.32 -1.78
C ASP A 75 18.64 -10.03 -2.72
N LYS A 76 18.55 -8.75 -3.15
CA LYS A 76 17.50 -8.23 -4.04
C LYS A 76 16.05 -8.39 -3.54
N VAL A 77 15.83 -8.85 -2.31
CA VAL A 77 14.49 -9.02 -1.74
C VAL A 77 14.30 -8.09 -0.56
N PHE A 78 13.22 -7.30 -0.61
CA PHE A 78 12.93 -6.24 0.34
C PHE A 78 11.48 -6.34 0.84
N GLU A 79 11.27 -6.02 2.11
CA GLU A 79 9.97 -5.72 2.67
C GLU A 79 9.75 -4.20 2.60
N VAL A 80 8.63 -3.77 2.01
CA VAL A 80 8.19 -2.37 2.04
C VAL A 80 6.91 -2.31 2.83
N ILE A 81 6.84 -1.37 3.78
CA ILE A 81 5.72 -1.19 4.71
C ILE A 81 5.19 0.22 4.51
N ILE A 82 3.88 0.36 4.34
CA ILE A 82 3.19 1.64 4.47
C ILE A 82 2.47 1.62 5.81
N GLU A 83 2.78 2.60 6.65
CA GLU A 83 2.17 2.83 7.95
C GLU A 83 1.15 3.96 7.84
N PHE A 84 -0.03 3.74 8.35
CA PHE A 84 -1.10 4.72 8.44
C PHE A 84 -1.50 4.88 9.89
N GLN A 85 -1.63 6.14 10.32
CA GLN A 85 -2.23 6.51 11.60
C GLN A 85 -3.31 7.54 11.33
N ALA A 86 -4.57 7.17 11.55
CA ALA A 86 -5.71 8.03 11.36
C ALA A 86 -6.40 8.28 12.69
N GLU A 87 -6.58 9.54 13.05
CA GLU A 87 -7.36 9.97 14.20
C GLU A 87 -8.55 10.81 13.72
N CYS A 88 -9.76 10.41 14.10
CA CYS A 88 -10.98 11.16 13.85
C CYS A 88 -11.49 11.78 15.15
N LYS A 89 -11.72 13.09 15.14
CA LYS A 89 -12.28 13.83 16.26
C LYS A 89 -13.58 14.49 15.87
N VAL A 90 -14.51 14.56 16.81
CA VAL A 90 -15.70 15.40 16.72
C VAL A 90 -15.71 16.34 17.92
N LYS A 91 -15.55 17.65 17.66
CA LYS A 91 -15.20 18.63 18.69
C LYS A 91 -13.90 18.18 19.40
N GLU A 92 -13.93 18.00 20.73
CA GLU A 92 -12.77 17.57 21.53
C GLU A 92 -12.75 16.04 21.81
N GLN A 93 -13.70 15.27 21.27
CA GLN A 93 -13.81 13.83 21.54
C GLN A 93 -13.23 13.01 20.39
N VAL A 94 -12.40 12.03 20.75
CA VAL A 94 -11.89 11.05 19.79
C VAL A 94 -13.01 10.11 19.40
N ALA A 95 -13.38 10.16 18.12
CA ALA A 95 -14.39 9.30 17.53
C ALA A 95 -13.83 7.91 17.25
N PHE A 96 -12.70 7.86 16.55
CA PHE A 96 -11.94 6.63 16.36
C PHE A 96 -10.44 6.91 16.16
N ILE A 97 -9.64 5.91 16.44
CA ILE A 97 -8.24 5.79 16.06
C ILE A 97 -8.11 4.53 15.20
N LEU A 98 -7.45 4.64 14.06
CA LEU A 98 -7.18 3.53 13.16
C LEU A 98 -5.71 3.54 12.80
N GLU A 99 -5.03 2.43 13.05
CA GLU A 99 -3.64 2.21 12.66
C GLU A 99 -3.56 1.00 11.74
N LEU A 100 -2.76 1.09 10.69
CA LEU A 100 -2.54 0.02 9.73
C LEU A 100 -1.09 0.01 9.29
N GLU A 101 -0.44 -1.14 9.40
CA GLU A 101 0.79 -1.48 8.70
C GLU A 101 0.48 -2.45 7.57
N TYR A 102 0.57 -1.98 6.33
CA TYR A 102 0.38 -2.82 5.15
C TYR A 102 1.71 -3.04 4.46
N ALA A 103 2.11 -4.28 4.31
CA ALA A 103 3.42 -4.66 3.83
C ALA A 103 3.36 -5.43 2.50
N GLY A 104 4.45 -5.33 1.74
CA GLY A 104 4.71 -6.15 0.57
C GLY A 104 6.16 -6.62 0.53
N VAL A 105 6.37 -7.84 0.07
CA VAL A 105 7.69 -8.39 -0.23
C VAL A 105 7.94 -8.27 -1.72
N PHE A 106 9.06 -7.63 -2.08
CA PHE A 106 9.42 -7.33 -3.46
C PHE A 106 10.78 -7.94 -3.81
N THR A 107 10.90 -8.49 -5.00
CA THR A 107 12.19 -8.77 -5.64
C THR A 107 12.48 -7.65 -6.64
N LEU A 108 13.64 -6.99 -6.49
CA LEU A 108 14.04 -5.83 -7.29
C LEU A 108 15.28 -6.16 -8.11
N ASN A 109 15.16 -6.07 -9.44
CA ASN A 109 16.25 -6.21 -10.39
C ASN A 109 16.55 -4.86 -11.01
N VAL A 110 16.98 -3.90 -10.18
CA VAL A 110 17.33 -2.54 -10.58
C VAL A 110 18.77 -2.21 -10.16
N PRO A 111 19.43 -1.26 -10.82
CA PRO A 111 20.73 -0.73 -10.37
C PRO A 111 20.63 -0.11 -8.97
N ASP A 112 21.71 -0.17 -8.19
CA ASP A 112 21.75 0.31 -6.80
C ASP A 112 21.37 1.80 -6.68
N GLU A 113 21.72 2.61 -7.69
CA GLU A 113 21.38 4.04 -7.75
C GLU A 113 19.85 4.31 -7.82
N HIS A 114 19.06 3.34 -8.33
CA HIS A 114 17.63 3.42 -8.43
C HIS A 114 16.89 2.68 -7.31
N LEU A 115 17.60 1.98 -6.45
CA LEU A 115 17.02 1.12 -5.43
C LEU A 115 16.15 1.91 -4.44
N GLN A 116 16.69 3.00 -3.87
CA GLN A 116 15.94 3.82 -2.91
C GLN A 116 14.67 4.46 -3.51
N PRO A 117 14.72 5.14 -4.67
CA PRO A 117 13.50 5.64 -5.31
C PRO A 117 12.46 4.54 -5.60
N VAL A 118 12.89 3.36 -6.03
CA VAL A 118 11.96 2.25 -6.29
C VAL A 118 11.31 1.77 -4.99
N LEU A 119 12.09 1.59 -3.91
CA LEU A 119 11.59 1.14 -2.61
C LEU A 119 10.63 2.14 -1.96
N LEU A 120 10.91 3.45 -2.06
CA LEU A 120 10.18 4.47 -1.32
C LEU A 120 9.13 5.22 -2.17
N ILE A 121 9.10 5.00 -3.48
CA ILE A 121 8.12 5.62 -4.37
C ILE A 121 7.29 4.56 -5.10
N GLU A 122 7.93 3.67 -5.87
CA GLU A 122 7.18 2.76 -6.75
C GLU A 122 6.53 1.60 -5.98
N CYS A 123 7.24 0.97 -5.05
CA CYS A 123 6.66 -0.11 -4.24
C CYS A 123 5.44 0.35 -3.41
N PRO A 124 5.50 1.48 -2.67
CA PRO A 124 4.31 1.96 -1.95
C PRO A 124 3.17 2.38 -2.89
N ARG A 125 3.44 2.89 -4.10
CA ARG A 125 2.39 3.13 -5.09
C ARG A 125 1.61 1.86 -5.45
N LEU A 126 2.29 0.72 -5.51
CA LEU A 126 1.65 -0.58 -5.80
C LEU A 126 0.84 -1.11 -4.61
N LEU A 127 1.26 -0.83 -3.37
CA LEU A 127 0.59 -1.26 -2.15
C LEU A 127 -0.61 -0.37 -1.77
N PHE A 128 -0.51 0.93 -2.02
CA PHE A 128 -1.46 1.94 -1.56
C PHE A 128 -2.93 1.68 -1.91
N PRO A 129 -3.30 1.23 -3.12
CA PRO A 129 -4.69 0.95 -3.45
C PRO A 129 -5.34 -0.11 -2.54
N PHE A 130 -4.57 -1.10 -2.10
CA PHE A 130 -5.04 -2.17 -1.21
C PHE A 130 -5.16 -1.64 0.23
N ALA A 131 -4.13 -0.97 0.72
CA ALA A 131 -4.15 -0.35 2.04
C ALA A 131 -5.31 0.64 2.21
N ARG A 132 -5.54 1.51 1.21
CA ARG A 132 -6.66 2.45 1.19
C ARG A 132 -8.02 1.76 1.31
N ASN A 133 -8.21 0.63 0.63
CA ASN A 133 -9.46 -0.13 0.74
C ASN A 133 -9.65 -0.70 2.14
N ILE A 134 -8.60 -1.22 2.77
CA ILE A 134 -8.66 -1.73 4.14
C ILE A 134 -9.08 -0.62 5.11
N LEU A 135 -8.48 0.58 5.01
CA LEU A 135 -8.83 1.72 5.86
C LEU A 135 -10.31 2.10 5.71
N ALA A 136 -10.82 2.13 4.46
CA ALA A 136 -12.23 2.44 4.18
C ALA A 136 -13.17 1.35 4.72
N ASP A 137 -12.81 0.08 4.58
CA ASP A 137 -13.61 -1.05 5.05
C ASP A 137 -13.66 -1.10 6.58
N VAL A 138 -12.51 -0.96 7.25
CA VAL A 138 -12.43 -1.00 8.72
C VAL A 138 -13.20 0.15 9.35
N SER A 139 -13.06 1.38 8.84
CA SER A 139 -13.82 2.52 9.37
C SER A 139 -15.32 2.36 9.18
N ARG A 140 -15.76 1.85 8.01
CA ARG A 140 -17.18 1.54 7.75
C ARG A 140 -17.70 0.46 8.69
N ASP A 141 -16.95 -0.63 8.87
CA ASP A 141 -17.34 -1.75 9.74
C ASP A 141 -17.33 -1.33 11.22
N GLY A 142 -16.52 -0.33 11.58
CA GLY A 142 -16.54 0.36 12.87
C GLY A 142 -17.77 1.25 13.10
N GLY A 143 -18.66 1.40 12.11
CA GLY A 143 -19.89 2.20 12.19
C GLY A 143 -19.73 3.66 11.77
N PHE A 144 -18.60 4.02 11.17
CA PHE A 144 -18.28 5.37 10.70
C PHE A 144 -18.40 5.49 9.17
N PRO A 145 -18.47 6.71 8.63
CA PRO A 145 -18.27 6.89 7.20
C PRO A 145 -16.92 6.32 6.75
N PRO A 146 -16.84 5.69 5.56
CA PRO A 146 -15.60 5.11 5.09
C PRO A 146 -14.51 6.17 4.93
N LEU A 147 -13.32 5.91 5.48
CA LEU A 147 -12.16 6.77 5.36
C LEU A 147 -11.56 6.65 3.94
N MET A 148 -11.94 7.57 3.06
CA MET A 148 -11.52 7.60 1.67
C MET A 148 -10.31 8.52 1.50
N LEU A 149 -9.11 7.95 1.45
CA LEU A 149 -7.89 8.72 1.19
C LEU A 149 -7.78 9.09 -0.29
N GLY A 150 -7.38 10.33 -0.55
CA GLY A 150 -6.95 10.77 -1.88
C GLY A 150 -5.64 10.12 -2.34
N PRO A 151 -5.21 10.37 -3.58
CA PRO A 151 -3.89 9.94 -4.04
C PRO A 151 -2.77 10.53 -3.17
N VAL A 152 -1.77 9.70 -2.84
CA VAL A 152 -0.58 10.10 -2.08
C VAL A 152 0.58 10.35 -3.04
N ASP A 153 1.26 11.47 -2.87
CA ASP A 153 2.49 11.77 -3.61
C ASP A 153 3.72 11.24 -2.86
N PHE A 154 4.02 9.96 -3.09
CA PHE A 154 5.20 9.30 -2.51
C PHE A 154 6.51 9.93 -2.97
N ALA A 155 6.55 10.55 -4.16
CA ALA A 155 7.76 11.22 -4.62
C ALA A 155 8.03 12.49 -3.81
N ALA A 156 7.00 13.29 -3.53
CA ALA A 156 7.12 14.45 -2.65
C ALA A 156 7.51 14.05 -1.22
N MET A 157 6.94 12.96 -0.69
CA MET A 157 7.31 12.41 0.63
C MET A 157 8.79 12.01 0.68
N PHE A 158 9.26 11.29 -0.33
CA PHE A 158 10.67 10.89 -0.43
C PHE A 158 11.62 12.10 -0.49
N GLN A 159 11.27 13.12 -1.27
CA GLN A 159 12.06 14.35 -1.34
C GLN A 159 12.11 15.10 -0.01
N ALA A 160 11.00 15.18 0.70
CA ALA A 160 10.94 15.79 2.03
C ALA A 160 11.84 15.04 3.03
N GLN A 161 11.80 13.71 3.02
CA GLN A 161 12.64 12.87 3.87
C GLN A 161 14.14 13.07 3.59
N LEU A 162 14.54 13.17 2.31
CA LEU A 162 15.92 13.47 1.94
C LEU A 162 16.38 14.84 2.45
N GLN A 163 15.52 15.85 2.38
CA GLN A 163 15.84 17.20 2.87
C GLN A 163 16.00 17.23 4.40
N GLU A 164 15.18 16.48 5.13
CA GLU A 164 15.30 16.36 6.59
C GLU A 164 16.60 15.68 6.99
N GLN A 165 16.98 14.60 6.32
CA GLN A 165 18.26 13.91 6.57
C GLN A 165 19.46 14.81 6.29
N GLN A 166 19.45 15.65 5.27
CA GLN A 166 20.50 16.61 4.97
C GLN A 166 20.61 17.71 6.04
N LYS A 167 19.49 18.20 6.57
CA LYS A 167 19.47 19.20 7.65
C LYS A 167 20.07 18.67 8.95
N THR A 168 19.78 17.40 9.27
CA THR A 168 20.29 16.75 10.48
C THR A 168 21.81 16.54 10.42
N GLN A 169 22.35 16.22 9.25
CA GLN A 169 23.80 16.05 9.06
C GLN A 169 24.59 17.36 9.06
N THR A 170 23.97 18.48 8.70
CA THR A 170 24.62 19.81 8.74
C THR A 170 24.53 20.50 10.10
N GLY A 171 23.67 20.03 11.02
CA GLY A 171 23.47 20.62 12.35
C GLY A 171 24.47 20.18 13.44
N ASP A 172 25.22 19.09 13.23
CA ASP A 172 26.12 18.50 14.25
C ASP A 172 27.59 18.94 14.10
N GLY A 173 27.86 19.94 13.25
CA GLY A 173 29.22 20.41 12.92
C GLY A 173 29.69 21.71 13.63
N ALA A 174 28.95 22.29 14.56
CA ALA A 174 29.27 23.59 15.12
C ALA A 174 29.32 23.61 16.65
N THR A 175 30.25 22.87 17.27
CA THR A 175 30.73 23.24 18.63
C THR A 175 32.11 22.63 18.91
N THR A 176 33.16 23.26 18.40
CA THR A 176 34.49 23.23 19.04
C THR A 176 35.10 24.62 18.90
N ALA A 177 34.79 25.49 19.85
CA ALA A 177 35.59 26.68 20.09
C ALA A 177 36.84 26.28 20.89
N PRO A 178 38.04 26.62 20.45
CA PRO A 178 39.23 26.42 21.26
C PRO A 178 39.30 27.49 22.35
N LEU A 179 39.33 27.07 23.59
CA LEU A 179 39.78 27.90 24.69
C LEU A 179 41.29 28.06 24.60
N SER A 180 41.75 29.24 24.17
CA SER A 180 43.10 29.69 24.30
C SER A 180 43.19 30.72 25.41
N GLY A 181 44.20 30.58 26.26
CA GLY A 181 44.73 31.63 27.07
C GLY A 181 45.11 31.24 28.46
#